data_ac3ece18ca16254bb2b7dbc352634f59
#
_entry.id   ac3ece18ca16254bb2b7dbc352634f59
#
_cell.length_a   1.000
_cell.length_b   1.000
_cell.length_c   1.000
_cell.angle_alpha   90.00
_cell.angle_beta   90.00
_cell.angle_gamma   90.00
#
_symmetry.space_group_name_H-M   'P 1'
#
loop_
_entity.id
_entity.type
_entity.pdbx_description
1 polymer ?
#
loop_
_entity_poly.entity_id
_entity_poly.type
_entity_poly.pdbx_seq_one_letter_code
_entity_poly.pdbx_strand_id
1 'polypeptide(L)'
;MKLLKVAFLLLSIHCFAATADIYDELADAIRAGDAHHIAGYFDTKVNLALSNQEDVYSKAQAELLIKDFFSRNPSKSFTLVHKGSSKEGSLFAVGTLICSNGKSFRVSFVMKSVKGINTIQELRFENQ
;
A
#
# COMPACT_ATOMS: atom_id res chain seq x y z
N MET A 1 40.29 51.33 9.04
CA MET A 1 39.70 50.13 9.60
C MET A 1 38.72 49.54 8.60
N LYS A 2 39.04 48.42 8.04
CA LYS A 2 38.14 47.76 7.13
C LYS A 2 37.26 46.80 7.94
N LEU A 3 35.98 47.15 8.04
CA LEU A 3 34.96 46.28 8.64
C LEU A 3 34.71 45.13 7.63
N LEU A 4 35.19 43.93 7.96
CA LEU A 4 34.88 42.74 7.21
C LEU A 4 33.43 42.35 7.48
N LYS A 5 32.51 42.70 6.58
CA LYS A 5 31.13 42.18 6.63
C LYS A 5 31.18 40.75 6.19
N VAL A 6 31.21 39.84 7.16
CA VAL A 6 30.97 38.45 6.92
C VAL A 6 29.46 38.32 6.69
N ALA A 7 29.08 38.24 5.43
CA ALA A 7 27.73 37.87 5.06
C ALA A 7 27.56 36.38 5.38
N PHE A 8 26.90 36.11 6.50
CA PHE A 8 26.50 34.76 6.88
C PHE A 8 25.33 34.38 5.96
N LEU A 9 25.68 33.69 4.86
CA LEU A 9 24.68 33.13 3.94
C LEU A 9 24.04 31.93 4.66
N LEU A 10 22.91 32.19 5.34
CA LEU A 10 22.06 31.11 5.86
C LEU A 10 21.50 30.33 4.66
N LEU A 11 22.20 29.27 4.31
CA LEU A 11 21.70 28.26 3.39
C LEU A 11 20.57 27.52 4.13
N SER A 12 19.35 28.00 3.97
CA SER A 12 18.18 27.28 4.46
C SER A 12 18.04 26.00 3.64
N ILE A 13 18.49 24.90 4.23
CA ILE A 13 18.23 23.58 3.70
C ILE A 13 16.73 23.34 3.87
N HIS A 14 15.99 23.60 2.81
CA HIS A 14 14.60 23.18 2.75
C HIS A 14 14.62 21.66 2.59
N CYS A 15 14.45 20.96 3.71
CA CYS A 15 14.20 19.52 3.69
C CYS A 15 12.80 19.33 3.07
N PHE A 16 12.74 19.07 1.79
CA PHE A 16 11.52 18.57 1.15
C PHE A 16 11.28 17.17 1.70
N ALA A 17 10.45 17.09 2.75
CA ALA A 17 9.88 15.80 3.14
C ALA A 17 8.94 15.38 2.01
N ALA A 18 9.40 14.46 1.15
CA ALA A 18 8.54 13.80 0.20
C ALA A 18 7.49 13.02 0.99
N THR A 19 6.22 13.48 0.95
CA THR A 19 5.10 12.69 1.45
C THR A 19 5.01 11.43 0.59
N ALA A 20 5.19 10.27 1.22
CA ALA A 20 5.05 8.99 0.54
C ALA A 20 3.64 8.92 -0.07
N ASP A 21 3.57 8.53 -1.34
CA ASP A 21 2.33 8.26 -2.05
C ASP A 21 1.63 7.06 -1.38
N ILE A 22 0.31 7.13 -1.24
CA ILE A 22 -0.48 6.04 -0.64
C ILE A 22 -0.30 4.72 -1.39
N TYR A 23 -0.11 4.76 -2.71
CA TYR A 23 0.17 3.56 -3.50
C TYR A 23 1.50 2.93 -3.08
N ASP A 24 2.51 3.75 -2.86
CA ASP A 24 3.85 3.28 -2.45
C ASP A 24 3.84 2.74 -1.03
N GLU A 25 3.11 3.39 -0.12
CA GLU A 25 2.96 2.91 1.26
C GLU A 25 2.31 1.53 1.31
N LEU A 26 1.22 1.34 0.56
CA LEU A 26 0.54 0.06 0.51
C LEU A 26 1.37 -0.99 -0.22
N ALA A 27 2.07 -0.60 -1.29
CA ALA A 27 3.00 -1.48 -2.00
C ALA A 27 4.12 -1.98 -1.07
N ASP A 28 4.67 -1.11 -0.24
CA ASP A 28 5.69 -1.48 0.74
C ASP A 28 5.15 -2.47 1.78
N ALA A 29 3.93 -2.26 2.26
CA ALA A 29 3.28 -3.16 3.21
C ALA A 29 3.02 -4.55 2.59
N ILE A 30 2.60 -4.61 1.34
CA ILE A 30 2.41 -5.87 0.60
C ILE A 30 3.76 -6.56 0.38
N ARG A 31 4.78 -5.81 -0.02
CA ARG A 31 6.14 -6.34 -0.21
C ARG A 31 6.71 -6.93 1.08
N ALA A 32 6.43 -6.29 2.21
CA ALA A 32 6.83 -6.79 3.51
C ALA A 32 5.99 -7.96 4.02
N GLY A 33 4.84 -8.24 3.39
CA GLY A 33 3.90 -9.23 3.89
C GLY A 33 3.31 -8.85 5.25
N ASP A 34 3.19 -7.55 5.51
CA ASP A 34 2.74 -7.02 6.80
C ASP A 34 1.21 -6.89 6.82
N ALA A 35 0.56 -7.98 7.23
CA ALA A 35 -0.90 -8.04 7.29
C ALA A 35 -1.52 -6.99 8.21
N HIS A 36 -0.88 -6.69 9.33
CA HIS A 36 -1.38 -5.70 10.28
C HIS A 36 -1.35 -4.29 9.68
N HIS A 37 -0.26 -3.93 9.01
CA HIS A 37 -0.13 -2.64 8.34
C HIS A 37 -1.14 -2.50 7.20
N ILE A 38 -1.30 -3.54 6.37
CA ILE A 38 -2.30 -3.57 5.30
C ILE A 38 -3.70 -3.37 5.87
N ALA A 39 -4.03 -4.11 6.95
CA ALA A 39 -5.33 -4.02 7.60
C ALA A 39 -5.61 -2.65 8.22
N GLY A 40 -4.58 -1.90 8.55
CA GLY A 40 -4.71 -0.52 9.01
C GLY A 40 -5.43 0.40 8.02
N TYR A 41 -5.39 0.06 6.73
CA TYR A 41 -6.09 0.78 5.67
C TYR A 41 -7.51 0.28 5.40
N PHE A 42 -7.92 -0.86 5.97
CA PHE A 42 -9.25 -1.41 5.71
C PHE A 42 -10.35 -0.54 6.28
N ASP A 43 -11.45 -0.46 5.54
CA ASP A 43 -12.72 -0.03 6.07
C ASP A 43 -13.24 -1.07 7.08
N THR A 44 -14.33 -0.76 7.77
CA THR A 44 -14.97 -1.69 8.73
C THR A 44 -15.30 -3.04 8.09
N LYS A 45 -15.59 -3.02 6.80
CA LYS A 45 -15.76 -4.21 5.95
C LYS A 45 -14.94 -4.05 4.69
N VAL A 46 -14.39 -5.13 4.21
CA VAL A 46 -13.57 -5.17 3.00
C VAL A 46 -13.92 -6.40 2.16
N ASN A 47 -14.02 -6.20 0.85
CA ASN A 47 -14.14 -7.31 -0.08
C ASN A 47 -12.74 -7.89 -0.31
N LEU A 48 -12.51 -9.10 0.14
CA LEU A 48 -11.22 -9.78 0.07
C LEU A 48 -11.33 -11.04 -0.78
N ALA A 49 -10.50 -11.13 -1.81
CA ALA A 49 -10.36 -12.33 -2.62
C ALA A 49 -8.94 -12.91 -2.44
N LEU A 50 -8.87 -14.15 -2.02
CA LEU A 50 -7.63 -14.92 -1.83
C LEU A 50 -7.72 -16.19 -2.69
N SER A 51 -7.07 -16.17 -3.85
CA SER A 51 -7.08 -17.31 -4.79
C SER A 51 -8.49 -17.78 -5.15
N ASN A 52 -9.02 -18.79 -4.45
CA ASN A 52 -10.32 -19.41 -4.73
C ASN A 52 -11.43 -18.96 -3.76
N GLN A 53 -11.15 -18.04 -2.86
CA GLN A 53 -12.08 -17.61 -1.83
C GLN A 53 -12.29 -16.10 -1.92
N GLU A 54 -13.54 -15.69 -2.05
CA GLU A 54 -13.91 -14.27 -2.09
C GLU A 54 -15.16 -14.05 -1.25
N ASP A 55 -15.09 -13.09 -0.36
CA ASP A 55 -16.22 -12.67 0.46
C ASP A 55 -15.97 -11.28 1.05
N VAL A 56 -16.99 -10.72 1.64
CA VAL A 56 -16.91 -9.50 2.44
C VAL A 56 -16.62 -9.89 3.89
N TYR A 57 -15.51 -9.39 4.42
CA TYR A 57 -15.06 -9.69 5.78
C TYR A 57 -15.00 -8.43 6.61
N SER A 58 -15.11 -8.59 7.93
CA SER A 58 -14.74 -7.54 8.85
C SER A 58 -13.24 -7.27 8.76
N LYS A 59 -12.82 -6.07 9.15
CA LYS A 59 -11.41 -5.69 9.19
C LYS A 59 -10.55 -6.72 9.94
N ALA A 60 -11.00 -7.17 11.11
CA ALA A 60 -10.26 -8.14 11.92
C ALA A 60 -10.15 -9.53 11.26
N GLN A 61 -11.23 -10.01 10.65
CA GLN A 61 -11.21 -11.28 9.92
C GLN A 61 -10.32 -11.22 8.68
N ALA A 62 -10.39 -10.12 7.92
CA ALA A 62 -9.56 -9.91 6.76
C ALA A 62 -8.06 -9.88 7.12
N GLU A 63 -7.70 -9.24 8.22
CA GLU A 63 -6.32 -9.23 8.71
C GLU A 63 -5.81 -10.65 8.98
N LEU A 64 -6.60 -11.47 9.68
CA LEU A 64 -6.24 -12.86 9.98
C LEU A 64 -6.05 -13.70 8.70
N LEU A 65 -6.94 -13.52 7.73
CA LEU A 65 -6.86 -14.24 6.46
C LEU A 65 -5.62 -13.84 5.65
N ILE A 66 -5.27 -12.57 5.64
CA ILE A 66 -4.08 -12.08 4.95
C ILE A 66 -2.81 -12.54 5.69
N LYS A 67 -2.83 -12.53 7.01
CA LYS A 67 -1.72 -13.06 7.81
C LYS A 67 -1.46 -14.53 7.49
N ASP A 68 -2.51 -15.34 7.43
CA ASP A 68 -2.41 -16.74 7.05
C ASP A 68 -1.90 -16.90 5.61
N PHE A 69 -2.41 -16.08 4.67
CA PHE A 69 -1.95 -16.08 3.29
C PHE A 69 -0.44 -15.84 3.19
N PHE A 70 0.09 -14.83 3.84
CA PHE A 70 1.52 -14.52 3.81
C PHE A 70 2.38 -15.51 4.58
N SER A 71 1.82 -16.23 5.56
CA SER A 71 2.54 -17.30 6.23
C SER A 71 2.80 -18.49 5.31
N ARG A 72 1.85 -18.75 4.40
CA ARG A 72 1.96 -19.81 3.38
C ARG A 72 2.64 -19.36 2.11
N ASN A 73 2.59 -18.08 1.81
CA ASN A 73 3.14 -17.46 0.61
C ASN A 73 3.99 -16.23 1.01
N PRO A 74 5.18 -16.46 1.59
CA PRO A 74 6.02 -15.33 2.01
C PRO A 74 6.39 -14.43 0.85
N SER A 75 6.18 -13.13 1.01
CA SER A 75 6.47 -12.15 -0.02
C SER A 75 7.97 -12.05 -0.28
N LYS A 76 8.37 -12.13 -1.55
CA LYS A 76 9.72 -11.90 -2.01
C LYS A 76 9.87 -10.53 -2.67
N SER A 77 8.93 -10.20 -3.56
CA SER A 77 8.89 -8.91 -4.24
C SER A 77 7.47 -8.53 -4.60
N PHE A 78 7.22 -7.24 -4.66
CA PHE A 78 5.97 -6.69 -5.17
C PHE A 78 6.25 -5.48 -6.03
N THR A 79 5.71 -5.46 -7.23
CA THR A 79 5.91 -4.40 -8.21
C THR A 79 4.56 -3.89 -8.69
N LEU A 80 4.30 -2.59 -8.51
CA LEU A 80 3.12 -1.95 -9.10
C LEU A 80 3.29 -1.89 -10.61
N VAL A 81 2.28 -2.35 -11.33
CA VAL A 81 2.24 -2.39 -12.80
C VAL A 81 1.38 -1.26 -13.34
N HIS A 82 0.27 -0.97 -12.67
CA HIS A 82 -0.67 0.05 -13.09
C HIS A 82 -1.34 0.69 -11.89
N LYS A 83 -1.58 2.00 -11.95
CA LYS A 83 -2.32 2.75 -10.94
C LYS A 83 -3.14 3.84 -11.59
N GLY A 84 -4.25 4.20 -10.97
CA GLY A 84 -5.12 5.24 -11.46
C GLY A 84 -6.10 5.73 -10.41
N SER A 85 -6.88 6.71 -10.81
CA SER A 85 -7.93 7.30 -9.97
C SER A 85 -9.16 7.62 -10.80
N SER A 86 -10.32 7.58 -10.16
CA SER A 86 -11.58 8.02 -10.77
C SER A 86 -11.93 9.43 -10.30
N LYS A 87 -12.86 10.07 -11.04
CA LYS A 87 -13.40 11.39 -10.66
C LYS A 87 -14.17 11.37 -9.35
N GLU A 88 -14.60 10.19 -8.92
CA GLU A 88 -15.42 9.97 -7.72
C GLU A 88 -14.58 9.74 -6.46
N GLY A 89 -13.25 9.88 -6.55
CA GLY A 89 -12.35 9.71 -5.42
C GLY A 89 -11.92 8.27 -5.14
N SER A 90 -12.16 7.35 -6.07
CA SER A 90 -11.63 5.99 -6.00
C SER A 90 -10.22 5.94 -6.52
N LEU A 91 -9.34 5.25 -5.80
CA LEU A 91 -7.97 4.96 -6.20
C LEU A 91 -7.85 3.46 -6.46
N PHE A 92 -7.15 3.07 -7.50
CA PHE A 92 -6.95 1.66 -7.81
C PHE A 92 -5.51 1.39 -8.26
N ALA A 93 -5.04 0.22 -8.00
CA ALA A 93 -3.75 -0.23 -8.49
C ALA A 93 -3.74 -1.75 -8.71
N VAL A 94 -2.85 -2.18 -9.57
CA VAL A 94 -2.58 -3.58 -9.87
C VAL A 94 -1.07 -3.78 -9.85
N GLY A 95 -0.64 -4.87 -9.26
CA GLY A 95 0.76 -5.23 -9.22
C GLY A 95 0.99 -6.73 -9.26
N THR A 96 2.25 -7.13 -9.32
CA THR A 96 2.68 -8.53 -9.31
C THR A 96 3.43 -8.83 -8.02
N LEU A 97 2.92 -9.79 -7.27
CA LEU A 97 3.53 -10.33 -6.07
C LEU A 97 4.24 -11.63 -6.41
N ILE A 98 5.54 -11.69 -6.17
CA ILE A 98 6.31 -12.92 -6.28
C ILE A 98 6.62 -13.39 -4.86
N CYS A 99 6.30 -14.66 -4.59
CA CYS A 99 6.51 -15.28 -3.29
C CYS A 99 7.74 -16.18 -3.30
N SER A 100 8.36 -16.35 -2.13
CA SER A 100 9.57 -17.16 -1.99
C SER A 100 9.32 -18.64 -2.24
N ASN A 101 8.06 -19.08 -2.20
CA ASN A 101 7.66 -20.46 -2.57
C ASN A 101 7.52 -20.68 -4.08
N GLY A 102 7.85 -19.69 -4.92
CA GLY A 102 7.76 -19.75 -6.37
C GLY A 102 6.42 -19.37 -6.96
N LYS A 103 5.41 -19.15 -6.14
CA LYS A 103 4.09 -18.70 -6.62
C LYS A 103 4.10 -17.22 -6.93
N SER A 104 3.29 -16.83 -7.92
CA SER A 104 3.05 -15.44 -8.29
C SER A 104 1.57 -15.13 -8.21
N PHE A 105 1.26 -13.91 -7.79
CA PHE A 105 -0.13 -13.44 -7.68
C PHE A 105 -0.25 -12.07 -8.33
N ARG A 106 -1.34 -11.89 -9.03
CA ARG A 106 -1.79 -10.56 -9.41
C ARG A 106 -2.52 -9.98 -8.21
N VAL A 107 -2.04 -8.86 -7.72
CA VAL A 107 -2.65 -8.15 -6.59
C VAL A 107 -3.28 -6.88 -7.10
N SER A 108 -4.56 -6.70 -6.82
CA SER A 108 -5.26 -5.47 -7.13
C SER A 108 -5.96 -4.95 -5.89
N PHE A 109 -6.07 -3.63 -5.79
CA PHE A 109 -6.80 -3.00 -4.69
C PHE A 109 -7.52 -1.76 -5.16
N VAL A 110 -8.66 -1.52 -4.52
CA VAL A 110 -9.48 -0.32 -4.69
C VAL A 110 -9.58 0.39 -3.36
N MET A 111 -9.23 1.65 -3.35
CA MET A 111 -9.33 2.53 -2.18
C MET A 111 -10.33 3.63 -2.44
N LYS A 112 -10.96 4.09 -1.37
CA LYS A 112 -11.80 5.28 -1.38
C LYS A 112 -11.15 6.36 -0.53
N SER A 113 -11.04 7.56 -1.10
CA SER A 113 -10.54 8.72 -0.38
C SER A 113 -11.73 9.60 0.02
N VAL A 114 -11.93 9.77 1.33
CA VAL A 114 -12.97 10.64 1.88
C VAL A 114 -12.31 11.55 2.91
N LYS A 115 -12.38 12.86 2.69
CA LYS A 115 -11.79 13.88 3.58
C LYS A 115 -10.31 13.62 3.91
N GLY A 116 -9.54 13.21 2.89
CA GLY A 116 -8.11 12.92 3.04
C GLY A 116 -7.79 11.57 3.71
N ILE A 117 -8.79 10.77 4.06
CA ILE A 117 -8.61 9.44 4.62
C ILE A 117 -8.81 8.41 3.52
N ASN A 118 -7.80 7.56 3.31
CA ASN A 118 -7.84 6.49 2.33
C ASN A 118 -8.16 5.16 3.01
N THR A 119 -9.22 4.49 2.55
CA THR A 119 -9.59 3.16 3.04
C THR A 119 -9.67 2.16 1.90
N ILE A 120 -9.17 0.94 2.15
CA ILE A 120 -9.28 -0.15 1.20
C ILE A 120 -10.69 -0.71 1.25
N GLN A 121 -11.37 -0.70 0.10
CA GLN A 121 -12.69 -1.28 -0.09
C GLN A 121 -12.61 -2.70 -0.62
N GLU A 122 -11.57 -2.97 -1.42
CA GLU A 122 -11.38 -4.26 -2.07
C GLU A 122 -9.89 -4.57 -2.18
N LEU A 123 -9.53 -5.81 -1.88
CA LEU A 123 -8.17 -6.32 -2.05
C LEU A 123 -8.25 -7.75 -2.61
N ARG A 124 -7.55 -8.00 -3.71
CA ARG A 124 -7.61 -9.27 -4.43
C ARG A 124 -6.21 -9.82 -4.66
N PHE A 125 -6.04 -11.09 -4.33
CA PHE A 125 -4.84 -11.88 -4.67
C PHE A 125 -5.29 -13.01 -5.59
N GLU A 126 -4.95 -12.91 -6.85
CA GLU A 126 -5.33 -13.90 -7.88
C GLU A 126 -4.10 -14.66 -8.34
N ASN A 127 -4.22 -15.97 -8.51
CA ASN A 127 -3.14 -16.79 -9.07
C ASN A 127 -2.77 -16.29 -10.47
N GLN A 128 -1.48 -16.27 -10.72
CA GLN A 128 -0.93 -15.82 -11.99
C GLN A 128 -0.14 -16.91 -12.68
#